data_e71da7c66683d848a17c4d99c9d81474
#
_entry.id   e71da7c66683d848a17c4d99c9d81474
#
_cell.length_a   1.000
_cell.length_b   1.000
_cell.length_c   1.000
_cell.angle_alpha   90.00
_cell.angle_beta   90.00
_cell.angle_gamma   90.00
#
_symmetry.space_group_name_H-M   'P 1'
#
loop_
_entity.id
_entity.type
_entity.pdbx_description
1 polymer ?
#
loop_
_entity_poly.entity_id
_entity_poly.type
_entity_poly.pdbx_seq_one_letter_code
_entity_poly.pdbx_strand_id
1 'polypeptide(L)'
;LISGLIAPQSPAVSRHETLWMYMQGGPGVFKGDLYFYRVDGDLREKVKSIDTKACPLYLLTGEYDFSCTAEDTLRTAAQIPGAQVQIMKELGHFPMSENPEKFREYILPVLEKIAR
;
A
#
# COMPACT_ATOMS: atom_id res chain seq x y z
N LEU A 1 -12.99 10.92 -4.52
CA LEU A 1 -11.97 9.94 -4.84
C LEU A 1 -11.39 9.31 -3.55
N ILE A 2 -10.75 10.10 -2.67
CA ILE A 2 -10.05 9.59 -1.49
C ILE A 2 -10.94 8.78 -0.55
N SER A 3 -12.18 9.23 -0.30
CA SER A 3 -13.12 8.48 0.54
C SER A 3 -13.46 7.08 0.01
N GLY A 4 -13.40 6.89 -1.30
CA GLY A 4 -13.61 5.59 -1.93
C GLY A 4 -12.40 4.65 -1.83
N LEU A 5 -11.22 5.17 -1.47
CA LEU A 5 -10.00 4.38 -1.25
C LEU A 5 -9.89 3.85 0.19
N ILE A 6 -10.78 4.27 1.09
CA ILE A 6 -10.81 3.86 2.49
C ILE A 6 -11.81 2.71 2.65
N ALA A 7 -11.43 1.67 3.35
CA ALA A 7 -12.33 0.55 3.62
C ALA A 7 -13.58 1.00 4.40
N PRO A 8 -14.78 0.53 4.03
CA PRO A 8 -16.02 0.95 4.69
C PRO A 8 -16.09 0.51 6.16
N GLN A 9 -15.33 -0.51 6.55
CA GLN A 9 -15.24 -1.03 7.92
C GLN A 9 -14.33 -0.20 8.82
N SER A 10 -13.51 0.70 8.25
CA SER A 10 -12.60 1.55 9.02
C SER A 10 -13.36 2.45 9.99
N PRO A 11 -12.87 2.66 11.23
CA PRO A 11 -13.51 3.51 12.22
C PRO A 11 -13.80 4.92 11.69
N ALA A 12 -14.96 5.48 11.99
CA ALA A 12 -15.40 6.78 11.46
C ALA A 12 -14.41 7.91 11.77
N VAL A 13 -13.83 7.91 12.97
CA VAL A 13 -12.83 8.91 13.39
C VAL A 13 -11.59 8.80 12.50
N SER A 14 -11.03 7.62 12.35
CA SER A 14 -9.83 7.38 11.54
C SER A 14 -10.05 7.70 10.05
N ARG A 15 -11.23 7.37 9.52
CA ARG A 15 -11.62 7.79 8.16
C ARG A 15 -11.61 9.30 8.01
N HIS A 16 -12.17 10.01 9.00
CA HIS A 16 -12.24 11.48 8.99
C HIS A 16 -10.85 12.11 9.05
N GLU A 17 -10.00 11.61 9.92
CA GLU A 17 -8.61 12.05 10.05
C GLU A 17 -7.81 11.82 8.77
N THR A 18 -7.95 10.65 8.15
CA THR A 18 -7.31 10.33 6.87
C THR A 18 -7.73 11.30 5.77
N LEU A 19 -9.03 11.57 5.65
CA LEU A 19 -9.54 12.55 4.70
C LEU A 19 -9.02 13.96 4.98
N TRP A 20 -9.00 14.37 6.24
CA TRP A 20 -8.49 15.67 6.66
C TRP A 20 -7.01 15.85 6.30
N MET A 21 -6.18 14.87 6.59
CA MET A 21 -4.75 14.90 6.23
C MET A 21 -4.56 15.05 4.72
N TYR A 22 -5.32 14.30 3.94
CA TYR A 22 -5.21 14.33 2.48
C TYR A 22 -5.69 15.65 1.87
N MET A 23 -6.70 16.28 2.47
CA MET A 23 -7.23 17.58 2.04
C MET A 23 -6.24 18.74 2.23
N GLN A 24 -5.19 18.57 3.02
CA GLN A 24 -4.16 19.59 3.21
C GLN A 24 -3.20 19.69 2.00
N GLY A 25 -3.17 18.68 1.16
CA GLY A 25 -2.42 18.70 -0.10
C GLY A 25 -3.09 19.55 -1.16
N GLY A 26 -2.35 20.45 -1.81
CA GLY A 26 -2.86 21.24 -2.92
C GLY A 26 -2.91 20.45 -4.24
N PRO A 27 -3.67 20.94 -5.24
CA PRO A 27 -3.80 20.28 -6.55
C PRO A 27 -2.46 20.05 -7.26
N GLY A 28 -1.49 20.94 -7.05
CA GLY A 28 -0.16 20.82 -7.65
C GLY A 28 0.65 19.65 -7.12
N VAL A 29 0.48 19.29 -5.84
CA VAL A 29 1.15 18.14 -5.21
C VAL A 29 0.69 16.85 -5.90
N PHE A 30 -0.62 16.63 -5.95
CA PHE A 30 -1.20 15.44 -6.58
C PHE A 30 -0.81 15.29 -8.05
N LYS A 31 -0.82 16.41 -8.80
CA LYS A 31 -0.41 16.42 -10.20
C LYS A 31 1.08 16.07 -10.36
N GLY A 32 1.93 16.56 -9.47
CA GLY A 32 3.36 16.27 -9.45
C GLY A 32 3.64 14.80 -9.21
N ASP A 33 2.95 14.20 -8.24
CA ASP A 33 3.07 12.78 -7.92
C ASP A 33 2.67 11.89 -9.11
N LEU A 34 1.55 12.19 -9.75
CA LEU A 34 1.12 11.46 -10.96
C LEU A 34 2.12 11.57 -12.10
N TYR A 35 2.76 12.72 -12.26
CA TYR A 35 3.79 12.91 -13.27
C TYR A 35 5.04 12.08 -12.98
N PHE A 36 5.46 12.03 -11.72
CA PHE A 36 6.57 11.18 -11.28
C PHE A 36 6.33 9.71 -11.62
N TYR A 37 5.16 9.16 -11.28
CA TYR A 37 4.82 7.75 -11.60
C TYR A 37 4.87 7.47 -13.10
N ARG A 38 4.51 8.44 -13.94
CA ARG A 38 4.48 8.26 -15.38
C ARG A 38 5.87 8.25 -16.03
N VAL A 39 6.81 9.01 -15.48
CA VAL A 39 8.12 9.26 -16.13
C VAL A 39 9.24 8.53 -15.40
N ASP A 40 9.49 8.89 -14.14
CA ASP A 40 10.65 8.39 -13.38
C ASP A 40 10.34 7.19 -12.52
N GLY A 41 9.10 7.05 -12.07
CA GLY A 41 8.64 6.01 -11.16
C GLY A 41 8.16 4.72 -11.83
N ASP A 42 8.27 4.59 -13.16
CA ASP A 42 7.92 3.34 -13.84
C ASP A 42 9.01 2.28 -13.66
N LEU A 43 8.80 1.39 -12.72
CA LEU A 43 9.74 0.33 -12.35
C LEU A 43 9.36 -1.05 -12.89
N ARG A 44 8.36 -1.15 -13.80
CA ARG A 44 7.83 -2.45 -14.28
C ARG A 44 8.89 -3.40 -14.81
N GLU A 45 9.89 -2.89 -15.51
CA GLU A 45 10.99 -3.72 -16.01
C GLU A 45 12.09 -3.95 -14.96
N LYS A 46 12.22 -3.06 -13.97
CA LYS A 46 13.27 -3.13 -12.95
C LYS A 46 12.91 -4.05 -11.77
N VAL A 47 11.63 -4.28 -11.49
CA VAL A 47 11.21 -5.13 -10.37
C VAL A 47 11.74 -6.55 -10.45
N LYS A 48 11.99 -7.04 -11.64
CA LYS A 48 12.56 -8.38 -11.90
C LYS A 48 14.00 -8.55 -11.38
N SER A 49 14.71 -7.43 -11.15
CA SER A 49 16.09 -7.44 -10.65
C SER A 49 16.19 -7.39 -9.12
N ILE A 50 15.07 -7.38 -8.42
CA ILE A 50 15.06 -7.40 -6.95
C ILE A 50 15.55 -8.75 -6.44
N ASP A 51 16.65 -8.74 -5.67
CA ASP A 51 17.19 -9.93 -5.03
C ASP A 51 16.59 -10.08 -3.61
N THR A 52 15.58 -10.91 -3.49
CA THR A 52 14.90 -11.17 -2.21
C THR A 52 15.75 -12.01 -1.24
N LYS A 53 16.86 -12.60 -1.69
CA LYS A 53 17.82 -13.29 -0.81
C LYS A 53 18.70 -12.27 -0.09
N ALA A 54 19.07 -11.20 -0.78
CA ALA A 54 19.86 -10.12 -0.19
C ALA A 54 18.98 -9.24 0.73
N CYS A 55 17.72 -8.99 0.32
CA CYS A 55 16.77 -8.18 1.10
C CYS A 55 15.36 -8.77 0.95
N PRO A 56 14.81 -9.42 1.99
CA PRO A 56 13.46 -9.96 1.94
C PRO A 56 12.41 -8.89 1.59
N LEU A 57 11.47 -9.24 0.71
CA LEU A 57 10.41 -8.34 0.26
C LEU A 57 9.04 -8.83 0.71
N TYR A 58 8.33 -7.95 1.40
CA TYR A 58 6.94 -8.16 1.84
C TYR A 58 6.03 -7.10 1.23
N LEU A 59 5.02 -7.54 0.50
CA LEU A 59 4.01 -6.69 -0.13
C LEU A 59 2.69 -6.85 0.61
N LEU A 60 2.22 -5.77 1.22
CA LEU A 60 0.96 -5.72 1.96
C LEU A 60 -0.01 -4.78 1.24
N THR A 61 -1.16 -5.30 0.82
CA THR A 61 -2.15 -4.53 0.04
C THR A 61 -3.51 -4.63 0.69
N GLY A 62 -4.20 -3.50 0.82
CA GLY A 62 -5.57 -3.45 1.32
C GLY A 62 -6.56 -4.08 0.35
N GLU A 63 -7.52 -4.84 0.87
CA GLU A 63 -8.58 -5.49 0.09
C GLU A 63 -9.44 -4.48 -0.69
N TYR A 64 -9.62 -3.27 -0.15
CA TYR A 64 -10.44 -2.20 -0.71
C TYR A 64 -9.62 -1.16 -1.50
N ASP A 65 -8.32 -1.38 -1.69
CA ASP A 65 -7.51 -0.49 -2.52
C ASP A 65 -7.79 -0.74 -3.99
N PHE A 66 -8.55 0.15 -4.62
CA PHE A 66 -8.83 0.07 -6.05
C PHE A 66 -7.79 0.80 -6.92
N SER A 67 -6.91 1.56 -6.33
CA SER A 67 -5.83 2.26 -7.07
C SER A 67 -4.59 1.41 -7.25
N CYS A 68 -4.29 0.55 -6.25
CA CYS A 68 -3.23 -0.45 -6.26
C CYS A 68 -3.84 -1.78 -5.82
N THR A 69 -4.55 -2.43 -6.72
CA THR A 69 -5.39 -3.58 -6.39
C THR A 69 -4.59 -4.79 -5.88
N ALA A 70 -5.27 -5.67 -5.16
CA ALA A 70 -4.69 -6.95 -4.76
C ALA A 70 -4.17 -7.74 -5.96
N GLU A 71 -4.89 -7.69 -7.10
CA GLU A 71 -4.46 -8.33 -8.35
C GLU A 71 -3.18 -7.72 -8.92
N ASP A 72 -3.05 -6.39 -8.89
CA ASP A 72 -1.83 -5.69 -9.32
C ASP A 72 -0.63 -6.08 -8.46
N THR A 73 -0.84 -6.19 -7.15
CA THR A 73 0.20 -6.63 -6.21
C THR A 73 0.63 -8.08 -6.47
N LEU A 74 -0.32 -8.99 -6.68
CA LEU A 74 -0.03 -10.38 -7.02
C LEU A 74 0.72 -10.49 -8.37
N ARG A 75 0.31 -9.72 -9.36
CA ARG A 75 0.97 -9.66 -10.67
C ARG A 75 2.40 -9.13 -10.58
N THR A 76 2.64 -8.15 -9.70
CA THR A 76 3.98 -7.62 -9.43
C THR A 76 4.83 -8.66 -8.71
N ALA A 77 4.30 -9.28 -7.66
CA ALA A 77 5.00 -10.30 -6.89
C ALA A 77 5.41 -11.52 -7.73
N ALA A 78 4.57 -11.90 -8.69
CA ALA A 78 4.87 -13.01 -9.62
C ALA A 78 6.13 -12.77 -10.47
N GLN A 79 6.59 -11.52 -10.58
CA GLN A 79 7.81 -11.15 -11.29
C GLN A 79 9.04 -11.13 -10.37
N ILE A 80 8.88 -11.28 -9.07
CA ILE A 80 9.94 -11.14 -8.07
C ILE A 80 10.04 -12.46 -7.29
N PRO A 81 10.96 -13.35 -7.65
CA PRO A 81 11.13 -14.64 -6.96
C PRO A 81 11.39 -14.44 -5.46
N GLY A 82 10.59 -15.07 -4.61
CA GLY A 82 10.73 -14.98 -3.16
C GLY A 82 9.99 -13.80 -2.51
N ALA A 83 9.30 -12.94 -3.27
CA ALA A 83 8.42 -11.94 -2.69
C ALA A 83 7.25 -12.59 -1.93
N GLN A 84 6.95 -12.07 -0.75
CA GLN A 84 5.83 -12.52 0.07
C GLN A 84 4.69 -11.50 -0.02
N VAL A 85 3.47 -11.99 -0.26
CA VAL A 85 2.29 -11.14 -0.43
C VAL A 85 1.28 -11.43 0.67
N GLN A 86 0.67 -10.38 1.20
CA GLN A 86 -0.45 -10.48 2.11
C GLN A 86 -1.52 -9.46 1.73
N ILE A 87 -2.74 -9.95 1.48
CA ILE A 87 -3.90 -9.09 1.28
C ILE A 87 -4.54 -8.83 2.64
N MET A 88 -4.58 -7.56 3.00
CA MET A 88 -5.09 -7.09 4.28
C MET A 88 -6.62 -6.91 4.18
N LYS A 89 -7.36 -7.77 4.85
CA LYS A 89 -8.83 -7.73 4.89
C LYS A 89 -9.32 -6.49 5.65
N GLU A 90 -10.43 -5.92 5.19
CA GLU A 90 -11.07 -4.76 5.81
C GLU A 90 -10.18 -3.48 5.85
N LEU A 91 -9.18 -3.41 4.97
CA LEU A 91 -8.29 -2.27 4.80
C LEU A 91 -8.28 -1.79 3.35
N GLY A 92 -8.11 -0.48 3.17
CA GLY A 92 -8.01 0.17 1.86
C GLY A 92 -6.59 0.67 1.59
N HIS A 93 -6.51 1.83 0.93
CA HIS A 93 -5.25 2.44 0.48
C HIS A 93 -4.40 3.05 1.60
N PHE A 94 -5.03 3.41 2.72
CA PHE A 94 -4.37 4.11 3.83
C PHE A 94 -4.36 3.27 5.12
N PRO A 95 -3.95 2.01 5.10
CA PRO A 95 -4.18 1.06 6.20
C PRO A 95 -3.68 1.59 7.54
N MET A 96 -2.53 2.27 7.56
CA MET A 96 -1.92 2.80 8.79
C MET A 96 -2.70 3.95 9.43
N SER A 97 -3.50 4.70 8.67
CA SER A 97 -4.27 5.84 9.16
C SER A 97 -5.77 5.56 9.25
N GLU A 98 -6.33 4.82 8.28
CA GLU A 98 -7.77 4.53 8.25
C GLU A 98 -8.21 3.51 9.29
N ASN A 99 -7.34 2.56 9.66
CA ASN A 99 -7.60 1.58 10.72
C ASN A 99 -6.28 1.04 11.30
N PRO A 100 -5.59 1.82 12.15
CA PRO A 100 -4.27 1.47 12.68
C PRO A 100 -4.28 0.17 13.49
N GLU A 101 -5.36 -0.14 14.22
CA GLU A 101 -5.46 -1.37 14.99
C GLU A 101 -5.51 -2.61 14.07
N LYS A 102 -6.32 -2.54 13.02
CA LYS A 102 -6.38 -3.61 12.02
C LYS A 102 -5.07 -3.75 11.24
N PHE A 103 -4.43 -2.64 10.89
CA PHE A 103 -3.13 -2.66 10.22
C PHE A 103 -2.04 -3.32 11.08
N ARG A 104 -2.04 -3.11 12.39
CA ARG A 104 -1.10 -3.74 13.32
C ARG A 104 -1.15 -5.27 13.27
N GLU A 105 -2.33 -5.87 13.07
CA GLU A 105 -2.47 -7.32 12.94
C GLU A 105 -1.63 -7.90 11.79
N TYR A 106 -1.44 -7.10 10.73
CA TYR A 106 -0.70 -7.50 9.53
C TYR A 106 0.77 -7.11 9.58
N ILE A 107 1.08 -5.90 10.05
CA ILE A 107 2.46 -5.40 9.98
C ILE A 107 3.36 -5.98 11.07
N LEU A 108 2.87 -6.20 12.30
CA LEU A 108 3.71 -6.69 13.39
C LEU A 108 4.33 -8.06 13.09
N PRO A 109 3.62 -9.07 12.57
CA PRO A 109 4.24 -10.34 12.21
C PRO A 109 5.35 -10.23 11.15
N VAL A 110 5.24 -9.24 10.25
CA VAL A 110 6.29 -8.96 9.25
C VAL A 110 7.51 -8.35 9.92
N LEU A 111 7.31 -7.35 10.78
CA LEU A 111 8.42 -6.72 11.53
C LEU A 111 9.15 -7.72 12.42
N GLU A 112 8.43 -8.63 13.08
CA GLU A 112 9.04 -9.70 13.87
C GLU A 112 9.91 -10.65 13.03
N LYS A 113 9.51 -10.95 11.80
CA LYS A 113 10.32 -11.76 10.87
C LYS A 113 11.59 -11.03 10.43
N ILE A 114 11.50 -9.73 10.21
CA ILE A 114 12.63 -8.90 9.77
C ILE A 114 13.64 -8.68 10.92
N ALA A 115 13.17 -8.62 12.16
CA ALA A 115 14.00 -8.37 13.33
C ALA A 115 14.82 -9.60 13.80
N ARG A 116 14.57 -10.77 13.23
CA ARG A 116 15.30 -12.03 13.52
C ARG A 116 16.53 -12.19 12.63
#